data_c423b8bff3ce76e3bb2f34c03194e8b7
#
_entry.id   c423b8bff3ce76e3bb2f34c03194e8b7
#
_cell.length_a   1.000
_cell.length_b   1.000
_cell.length_c   1.000
_cell.angle_alpha   90.00
_cell.angle_beta   90.00
_cell.angle_gamma   90.00
#
_symmetry.space_group_name_H-M   'P 1'
#
loop_
_entity.id
_entity.type
_entity.pdbx_description
1 polymer ?
#
loop_
_entity_poly.entity_id
_entity_poly.type
_entity_poly.pdbx_seq_one_letter_code
_entity_poly.pdbx_strand_id
1 'polypeptide(L)'
;EVSEIVTDENNNIVGAKTTSGALYHCKAIVLCTGTYLRARCLTGEMITHTGPNGLLAANHLTQSLIDHGIEMRRFKTGTPARVDKRSLDFSKMEEQFGDERVVPFSFTTNPESVQIDQVSCWLTYTNSKTHEIIRNNLDRSPIYAGIIEGTGPRYCPSIEDKVVKFAEKERHQIFIEPEGLNTNEMYVGGMSSSMPEDVQYEMYRTLPGLENVKIVRDAYAIEYDCINANQLYASLEFKKIHGLFSGGQFNGSSGYEEAACQGLIAGINAAMKILGKKPLILDRSEAYIGVLIDDLVTKKNREPYRMMTSRAEYRLLLRQDNADLRLTEKGYEVGLISKERYDYVCKKKELIDKEIERVSHVNIGARADVQEILKKYNSIELSNGTTREELIRRPELDYDKLAPIDPDRPKLSDDTREQINILIKYAGYISRQIKQVSHFKKLEKKLLPTDFDLSLIHISEPTRPY
;
A
#
# COMPACT_ATOMS: atom_id res chain seq x y z
N GLU A 1 5.01 17.72 22.34
CA GLU A 1 5.27 18.12 20.96
C GLU A 1 6.78 18.35 20.77
N VAL A 2 7.36 17.83 19.69
CA VAL A 2 8.70 18.18 19.23
C VAL A 2 8.60 19.50 18.45
N SER A 3 9.42 20.47 18.86
CA SER A 3 9.43 21.81 18.24
C SER A 3 10.65 22.05 17.36
N GLU A 4 11.76 21.30 17.58
CA GLU A 4 13.02 21.61 16.95
C GLU A 4 13.87 20.33 16.79
N ILE A 5 14.52 20.17 15.65
CA ILE A 5 15.63 19.24 15.48
C ILE A 5 16.94 19.98 15.81
N VAL A 6 17.87 19.28 16.46
CA VAL A 6 19.16 19.85 16.85
C VAL A 6 20.29 19.15 16.10
N THR A 7 21.13 19.93 15.41
CA THR A 7 22.27 19.43 14.64
C THR A 7 23.57 20.01 15.14
N ASP A 8 24.68 19.32 14.86
CA ASP A 8 26.02 19.85 15.03
C ASP A 8 26.44 20.72 13.81
N GLU A 9 27.69 21.25 13.84
CA GLU A 9 28.25 22.08 12.79
C GLU A 9 28.38 21.35 11.43
N ASN A 10 28.35 20.01 11.43
CA ASN A 10 28.42 19.17 10.24
C ASN A 10 27.05 18.67 9.76
N ASN A 11 25.97 19.26 10.27
CA ASN A 11 24.58 18.86 10.01
C ASN A 11 24.27 17.40 10.42
N ASN A 12 24.94 16.86 11.43
CA ASN A 12 24.53 15.56 12.01
C ASN A 12 23.49 15.82 13.12
N ILE A 13 22.49 14.95 13.19
CA ILE A 13 21.51 14.97 14.30
C ILE A 13 22.23 14.69 15.62
N VAL A 14 21.99 15.55 16.60
CA VAL A 14 22.43 15.38 18.00
C VAL A 14 21.28 15.34 19.00
N GLY A 15 20.08 15.74 18.58
CA GLY A 15 18.90 15.68 19.45
C GLY A 15 17.63 16.25 18.85
N ALA A 16 16.56 16.17 19.66
CA ALA A 16 15.27 16.79 19.40
C ALA A 16 14.82 17.56 20.67
N LYS A 17 14.30 18.77 20.46
CA LYS A 17 13.79 19.63 21.53
C LYS A 17 12.26 19.67 21.52
N THR A 18 11.67 19.69 22.69
CA THR A 18 10.21 19.79 22.83
C THR A 18 9.77 21.20 23.14
N THR A 19 8.49 21.49 22.94
CA THR A 19 7.87 22.79 23.33
C THR A 19 7.99 23.09 24.81
N SER A 20 8.12 22.07 25.66
CA SER A 20 8.38 22.23 27.11
C SER A 20 9.85 22.52 27.43
N GLY A 21 10.75 22.63 26.46
CA GLY A 21 12.15 22.93 26.62
C GLY A 21 13.05 21.71 26.88
N ALA A 22 12.50 20.49 26.98
CA ALA A 22 13.32 19.29 27.15
C ALA A 22 14.10 18.96 25.89
N LEU A 23 15.39 18.63 26.04
CA LEU A 23 16.27 18.17 24.97
C LEU A 23 16.51 16.67 25.09
N TYR A 24 16.14 15.93 24.05
CA TYR A 24 16.40 14.50 23.92
C TYR A 24 17.60 14.29 23.02
N HIS A 25 18.72 13.84 23.60
CA HIS A 25 19.91 13.52 22.83
C HIS A 25 19.73 12.21 22.06
N CYS A 26 20.02 12.22 20.77
CA CYS A 26 19.92 11.05 19.92
C CYS A 26 20.91 11.13 18.75
N LYS A 27 21.21 9.98 18.14
CA LYS A 27 22.08 9.86 16.96
C LYS A 27 21.31 9.80 15.65
N ALA A 28 20.03 9.57 15.71
CA ALA A 28 19.13 9.59 14.55
C ALA A 28 17.70 9.91 14.97
N ILE A 29 16.95 10.51 14.05
CA ILE A 29 15.51 10.84 14.18
C ILE A 29 14.79 10.27 12.96
N VAL A 30 13.61 9.66 13.19
CA VAL A 30 12.69 9.26 12.13
C VAL A 30 11.41 10.06 12.25
N LEU A 31 11.11 10.92 11.27
CA LEU A 31 9.91 11.75 11.23
C LEU A 31 8.75 10.98 10.55
N CYS A 32 7.69 10.69 11.33
CA CYS A 32 6.47 10.03 10.87
C CYS A 32 5.26 10.83 11.33
N THR A 33 5.17 12.11 10.95
CA THR A 33 4.22 13.08 11.48
C THR A 33 2.78 12.91 11.00
N GLY A 34 2.54 12.01 10.05
CA GLY A 34 1.21 11.76 9.50
C GLY A 34 0.58 13.03 8.94
N THR A 35 -0.62 13.37 9.43
CA THR A 35 -1.36 14.57 9.03
C THR A 35 -1.36 15.65 10.11
N TYR A 36 -0.45 15.57 11.10
CA TYR A 36 -0.47 16.49 12.27
C TYR A 36 0.33 17.78 12.08
N LEU A 37 1.31 17.78 11.14
CA LEU A 37 2.24 18.89 11.03
C LEU A 37 1.56 20.12 10.41
N ARG A 38 1.47 21.22 11.19
CA ARG A 38 0.67 22.42 10.87
C ARG A 38 -0.72 22.10 10.34
N ALA A 39 -1.36 21.11 10.98
CA ALA A 39 -2.66 20.63 10.55
C ALA A 39 -3.75 21.68 10.74
N ARG A 40 -4.67 21.75 9.77
CA ARG A 40 -5.97 22.43 9.92
C ARG A 40 -7.08 21.57 9.32
N CYS A 41 -8.17 21.45 10.07
CA CYS A 41 -9.37 20.74 9.62
C CYS A 41 -10.39 21.75 9.09
N LEU A 42 -11.09 21.37 8.01
CA LEU A 42 -12.05 22.23 7.32
C LEU A 42 -13.36 21.47 7.13
N THR A 43 -14.47 22.09 7.59
CA THR A 43 -15.83 21.60 7.44
C THR A 43 -16.71 22.81 7.05
N GLY A 44 -17.06 22.91 5.77
CA GLY A 44 -17.68 24.12 5.22
C GLY A 44 -16.86 25.36 5.51
N GLU A 45 -17.51 26.36 6.08
CA GLU A 45 -16.91 27.64 6.42
C GLU A 45 -16.04 27.58 7.69
N MET A 46 -16.11 26.48 8.47
CA MET A 46 -15.39 26.33 9.72
C MET A 46 -13.96 25.79 9.49
N ILE A 47 -12.98 26.52 10.02
CA ILE A 47 -11.57 26.13 10.02
C ILE A 47 -11.11 25.97 11.46
N THR A 48 -10.58 24.81 11.79
CA THR A 48 -9.98 24.53 13.12
C THR A 48 -8.51 24.16 12.95
N HIS A 49 -7.64 24.76 13.77
CA HIS A 49 -6.21 24.46 13.80
C HIS A 49 -5.91 23.26 14.70
N THR A 50 -6.46 22.11 14.32
CA THR A 50 -6.33 20.83 15.02
C THR A 50 -5.82 19.75 14.08
N GLY A 51 -5.26 18.69 14.65
CA GLY A 51 -5.03 17.42 13.96
C GLY A 51 -6.32 16.60 13.84
N PRO A 52 -6.21 15.34 13.39
CA PRO A 52 -7.35 14.43 13.22
C PRO A 52 -8.15 14.30 14.53
N ASN A 53 -9.48 14.19 14.42
CA ASN A 53 -10.40 13.96 15.54
C ASN A 53 -10.32 15.01 16.66
N GLY A 54 -9.94 16.25 16.33
CA GLY A 54 -9.81 17.34 17.31
C GLY A 54 -8.56 17.26 18.21
N LEU A 55 -7.63 16.36 17.93
CA LEU A 55 -6.34 16.29 18.63
C LEU A 55 -5.47 17.50 18.28
N LEU A 56 -4.52 17.83 19.14
CA LEU A 56 -3.63 18.96 18.92
C LEU A 56 -2.79 18.78 17.65
N ALA A 57 -2.68 19.83 16.84
CA ALA A 57 -1.75 19.87 15.72
C ALA A 57 -0.30 20.09 16.20
N ALA A 58 0.68 19.63 15.45
CA ALA A 58 2.10 19.88 15.69
C ALA A 58 2.52 21.13 14.90
N ASN A 59 2.53 22.29 15.55
CA ASN A 59 2.66 23.58 14.85
C ASN A 59 4.09 24.14 14.83
N HIS A 60 4.99 23.64 15.67
CA HIS A 60 6.30 24.28 15.90
C HIS A 60 7.44 23.67 15.07
N LEU A 61 7.39 22.39 14.73
CA LEU A 61 8.49 21.68 14.06
C LEU A 61 8.75 22.17 12.63
N THR A 62 7.72 22.61 11.91
CA THR A 62 7.85 23.02 10.50
C THR A 62 8.90 24.11 10.31
N GLN A 63 8.92 25.13 11.18
CA GLN A 63 9.88 26.21 11.07
C GLN A 63 11.31 25.72 11.25
N SER A 64 11.57 24.86 12.23
CA SER A 64 12.87 24.26 12.43
C SER A 64 13.35 23.47 11.19
N LEU A 65 12.45 22.74 10.54
CA LEU A 65 12.78 22.02 9.30
C LEU A 65 13.14 22.98 8.14
N ILE A 66 12.42 24.09 7.99
CA ILE A 66 12.69 25.13 7.01
C ILE A 66 14.04 25.80 7.28
N ASP A 67 14.35 26.12 8.53
CA ASP A 67 15.61 26.74 8.93
C ASP A 67 16.83 25.85 8.64
N HIS A 68 16.63 24.51 8.64
CA HIS A 68 17.63 23.53 8.20
C HIS A 68 17.63 23.29 6.67
N GLY A 69 16.90 24.11 5.90
CA GLY A 69 16.89 24.06 4.44
C GLY A 69 16.07 22.92 3.84
N ILE A 70 15.09 22.40 4.56
CA ILE A 70 14.13 21.41 4.06
C ILE A 70 13.01 22.13 3.31
N GLU A 71 12.76 21.74 2.07
CA GLU A 71 11.67 22.25 1.24
C GLU A 71 10.34 21.57 1.67
N MET A 72 9.43 22.40 2.18
CA MET A 72 8.10 21.95 2.61
C MET A 72 7.07 22.11 1.49
N ARG A 73 6.03 21.28 1.58
CA ARG A 73 4.83 21.30 0.75
C ARG A 73 3.60 21.18 1.62
N ARG A 74 2.45 21.45 1.02
CA ARG A 74 1.18 21.28 1.71
C ARG A 74 0.27 20.36 0.92
N PHE A 75 -0.19 19.28 1.56
CA PHE A 75 -1.16 18.36 1.01
C PHE A 75 -2.46 18.36 1.82
N LYS A 76 -3.52 17.86 1.21
CA LYS A 76 -4.78 17.63 1.89
C LYS A 76 -5.21 16.18 1.76
N THR A 77 -5.94 15.70 2.73
CA THR A 77 -6.75 14.49 2.64
C THR A 77 -8.12 14.76 3.26
N GLY A 78 -8.95 13.75 3.38
CA GLY A 78 -10.27 13.89 4.02
C GLY A 78 -10.71 12.58 4.63
N THR A 79 -11.73 12.67 5.47
CA THR A 79 -12.37 11.53 6.11
C THR A 79 -13.89 11.67 5.99
N PRO A 80 -14.66 10.57 5.89
CA PRO A 80 -16.10 10.62 5.96
C PRO A 80 -16.59 10.79 7.40
N ALA A 81 -17.88 11.03 7.56
CA ALA A 81 -18.51 11.08 8.86
C ALA A 81 -18.49 9.71 9.57
N ARG A 82 -18.54 9.73 10.89
CA ARG A 82 -18.89 8.58 11.74
C ARG A 82 -20.33 8.71 12.17
N VAL A 83 -21.05 7.61 12.09
CA VAL A 83 -22.48 7.57 12.35
C VAL A 83 -22.82 6.52 13.40
N ASP A 84 -23.92 6.72 14.13
CA ASP A 84 -24.39 5.78 15.14
C ASP A 84 -25.08 4.57 14.47
N LYS A 85 -24.53 3.36 14.67
CA LYS A 85 -25.05 2.08 14.19
C LYS A 85 -26.55 1.91 14.44
N ARG A 86 -27.04 2.36 15.60
CA ARG A 86 -28.44 2.23 16.04
C ARG A 86 -29.41 3.09 15.25
N SER A 87 -28.89 4.05 14.46
CA SER A 87 -29.70 4.91 13.59
C SER A 87 -29.79 4.43 12.14
N LEU A 88 -29.22 3.26 11.84
CA LEU A 88 -29.12 2.69 10.50
C LEU A 88 -30.14 1.58 10.30
N ASP A 89 -30.68 1.50 9.09
CA ASP A 89 -31.55 0.41 8.64
C ASP A 89 -30.81 -0.51 7.66
N PHE A 90 -30.18 -1.54 8.22
CA PHE A 90 -29.37 -2.49 7.44
C PHE A 90 -30.20 -3.33 6.46
N SER A 91 -31.52 -3.44 6.63
CA SER A 91 -32.39 -4.18 5.71
C SER A 91 -32.44 -3.58 4.30
N LYS A 92 -32.01 -2.33 4.14
CA LYS A 92 -31.93 -1.60 2.87
C LYS A 92 -30.53 -1.60 2.24
N MET A 93 -29.60 -2.34 2.83
CA MET A 93 -28.21 -2.43 2.39
C MET A 93 -27.85 -3.85 2.03
N GLU A 94 -26.84 -4.02 1.20
CA GLU A 94 -26.28 -5.33 0.84
C GLU A 94 -25.18 -5.71 1.82
N GLU A 95 -25.37 -6.82 2.53
CA GLU A 95 -24.37 -7.32 3.48
C GLU A 95 -23.16 -7.89 2.73
N GLN A 96 -21.96 -7.49 3.15
CA GLN A 96 -20.68 -7.93 2.62
C GLN A 96 -19.99 -8.76 3.70
N PHE A 97 -19.97 -10.07 3.51
CA PHE A 97 -19.35 -11.02 4.42
C PHE A 97 -17.81 -11.02 4.24
N GLY A 98 -17.11 -11.50 5.28
CA GLY A 98 -15.70 -11.81 5.17
C GLY A 98 -15.44 -13.06 4.33
N ASP A 99 -14.14 -13.35 4.09
CA ASP A 99 -13.73 -14.54 3.35
C ASP A 99 -14.07 -15.82 4.08
N GLU A 100 -14.55 -16.85 3.36
CA GLU A 100 -14.82 -18.18 3.93
C GLU A 100 -13.55 -18.83 4.49
N ARG A 101 -12.42 -18.62 3.82
CA ARG A 101 -11.10 -19.06 4.27
C ARG A 101 -10.28 -17.87 4.73
N VAL A 102 -9.92 -17.87 6.02
CA VAL A 102 -9.03 -16.85 6.58
C VAL A 102 -7.62 -17.05 6.04
N VAL A 103 -7.08 -16.03 5.37
CA VAL A 103 -5.68 -15.97 4.94
C VAL A 103 -4.96 -14.94 5.83
N PRO A 104 -4.08 -15.39 6.75
CA PRO A 104 -3.35 -14.48 7.63
C PRO A 104 -2.45 -13.51 6.86
N PHE A 105 -2.30 -12.29 7.36
CA PHE A 105 -1.36 -11.32 6.81
C PHE A 105 0.11 -11.66 7.11
N SER A 106 0.36 -12.50 8.10
CA SER A 106 1.72 -12.93 8.49
C SER A 106 1.98 -14.38 8.12
N PHE A 107 3.11 -14.65 7.48
CA PHE A 107 3.59 -16.02 7.20
C PHE A 107 3.89 -16.85 8.46
N THR A 108 3.93 -16.25 9.65
CA THR A 108 4.14 -16.94 10.92
C THR A 108 2.85 -17.30 11.65
N THR A 109 1.72 -16.78 11.19
CA THR A 109 0.40 -17.10 11.78
C THR A 109 -0.12 -18.40 11.17
N ASN A 110 -0.42 -19.38 12.02
CA ASN A 110 -1.09 -20.61 11.56
C ASN A 110 -2.55 -20.27 11.23
N PRO A 111 -3.02 -20.45 9.98
CA PRO A 111 -4.40 -20.19 9.60
C PRO A 111 -5.44 -20.92 10.46
N GLU A 112 -5.14 -22.17 10.87
CA GLU A 112 -6.03 -22.99 11.69
C GLU A 112 -6.18 -22.46 13.13
N SER A 113 -5.23 -21.64 13.60
CA SER A 113 -5.29 -21.02 14.93
C SER A 113 -6.10 -19.72 14.96
N VAL A 114 -6.45 -19.19 13.79
CA VAL A 114 -7.23 -17.94 13.69
C VAL A 114 -8.71 -18.25 13.84
N GLN A 115 -9.23 -18.05 15.04
CA GLN A 115 -10.65 -18.13 15.36
C GLN A 115 -11.17 -16.73 15.65
N ILE A 116 -11.67 -16.06 14.62
CA ILE A 116 -12.22 -14.70 14.72
C ILE A 116 -13.66 -14.75 14.21
N ASP A 117 -14.60 -14.28 15.02
CA ASP A 117 -15.95 -13.96 14.54
C ASP A 117 -15.85 -12.79 13.59
N GLN A 118 -16.04 -13.06 12.31
CA GLN A 118 -15.96 -12.03 11.28
C GLN A 118 -17.16 -11.08 11.38
N VAL A 119 -16.90 -9.80 11.17
CA VAL A 119 -17.93 -8.75 11.20
C VAL A 119 -18.15 -8.26 9.79
N SER A 120 -19.42 -8.26 9.37
CA SER A 120 -19.79 -7.80 8.03
C SER A 120 -19.71 -6.28 7.89
N CYS A 121 -19.41 -5.83 6.68
CA CYS A 121 -19.69 -4.48 6.21
C CYS A 121 -20.99 -4.46 5.40
N TRP A 122 -21.52 -3.28 5.12
CA TRP A 122 -22.74 -3.13 4.30
C TRP A 122 -22.48 -2.18 3.15
N LEU A 123 -23.01 -2.53 1.99
CA LEU A 123 -22.93 -1.73 0.78
C LEU A 123 -24.25 -1.00 0.54
N THR A 124 -24.15 0.30 0.31
CA THR A 124 -25.24 1.15 -0.17
C THR A 124 -24.73 2.09 -1.26
N TYR A 125 -25.56 3.00 -1.75
CA TYR A 125 -25.20 3.84 -2.88
C TYR A 125 -25.72 5.27 -2.70
N THR A 126 -24.98 6.24 -3.27
CA THR A 126 -25.52 7.57 -3.55
C THR A 126 -26.60 7.49 -4.64
N ASN A 127 -27.38 8.54 -4.79
CA ASN A 127 -28.43 8.65 -5.81
C ASN A 127 -28.50 10.09 -6.37
N SER A 128 -29.40 10.33 -7.32
CA SER A 128 -29.55 11.65 -7.96
C SER A 128 -29.82 12.78 -6.97
N LYS A 129 -30.59 12.51 -5.91
CA LYS A 129 -30.91 13.51 -4.86
C LYS A 129 -29.63 13.83 -4.02
N THR A 130 -28.83 12.83 -3.71
CA THR A 130 -27.52 13.05 -3.05
C THR A 130 -26.66 13.97 -3.91
N HIS A 131 -26.57 13.67 -5.23
CA HIS A 131 -25.74 14.43 -6.16
C HIS A 131 -26.27 15.87 -6.37
N GLU A 132 -27.58 16.07 -6.37
CA GLU A 132 -28.22 17.39 -6.45
C GLU A 132 -27.87 18.26 -5.24
N ILE A 133 -28.00 17.71 -4.01
CA ILE A 133 -27.63 18.43 -2.78
C ILE A 133 -26.18 18.86 -2.85
N ILE A 134 -25.27 17.96 -3.23
CA ILE A 134 -23.85 18.27 -3.34
C ILE A 134 -23.60 19.38 -4.37
N ARG A 135 -24.18 19.28 -5.57
CA ARG A 135 -24.00 20.30 -6.64
C ARG A 135 -24.52 21.67 -6.24
N ASN A 136 -25.64 21.73 -5.52
CA ASN A 136 -26.25 22.98 -5.08
C ASN A 136 -25.48 23.68 -3.95
N ASN A 137 -24.51 23.01 -3.33
CA ASN A 137 -23.73 23.53 -2.21
C ASN A 137 -22.20 23.51 -2.48
N LEU A 138 -21.76 23.41 -3.75
CA LEU A 138 -20.33 23.39 -4.08
C LEU A 138 -19.59 24.66 -3.67
N ASP A 139 -20.25 25.80 -3.72
CA ASP A 139 -19.73 27.10 -3.29
C ASP A 139 -19.43 27.16 -1.79
N ARG A 140 -20.06 26.30 -0.98
CA ARG A 140 -19.82 26.15 0.45
C ARG A 140 -18.76 25.09 0.78
N SER A 141 -18.27 24.35 -0.22
CA SER A 141 -17.18 23.39 -0.03
C SER A 141 -15.84 24.10 -0.04
N PRO A 142 -14.98 23.96 0.99
CA PRO A 142 -13.64 24.55 1.04
C PRO A 142 -12.75 24.22 -0.16
N ILE A 143 -12.99 23.07 -0.81
CA ILE A 143 -12.28 22.63 -2.01
C ILE A 143 -12.62 23.55 -3.18
N TYR A 144 -13.92 23.82 -3.40
CA TYR A 144 -14.42 24.61 -4.53
C TYR A 144 -14.44 26.11 -4.25
N ALA A 145 -14.51 26.50 -2.99
CA ALA A 145 -14.37 27.91 -2.55
C ALA A 145 -12.92 28.42 -2.59
N GLY A 146 -11.94 27.58 -2.93
CA GLY A 146 -10.53 27.98 -3.01
C GLY A 146 -9.86 28.23 -1.65
N ILE A 147 -10.43 27.74 -0.55
CA ILE A 147 -9.90 27.89 0.81
C ILE A 147 -8.76 26.89 1.06
N ILE A 148 -8.85 25.70 0.43
CA ILE A 148 -7.85 24.65 0.53
C ILE A 148 -6.68 24.97 -0.39
N GLU A 149 -5.48 25.10 0.19
CA GLU A 149 -4.22 25.32 -0.51
C GLU A 149 -3.55 24.01 -0.92
N GLY A 150 -3.74 22.96 -0.12
CA GLY A 150 -3.12 21.65 -0.28
C GLY A 150 -3.67 20.86 -1.47
N THR A 151 -2.77 20.22 -2.22
CA THR A 151 -3.20 19.29 -3.28
C THR A 151 -3.75 18.00 -2.67
N GLY A 152 -4.92 17.58 -3.13
CA GLY A 152 -5.58 16.35 -2.69
C GLY A 152 -5.13 15.10 -3.46
N PRO A 153 -5.37 13.89 -2.92
CA PRO A 153 -5.02 12.64 -3.58
C PRO A 153 -5.97 12.36 -4.77
N ARG A 154 -5.38 12.03 -5.91
CA ARG A 154 -6.11 11.71 -7.14
C ARG A 154 -7.00 10.49 -7.02
N TYR A 155 -6.55 9.47 -6.28
CA TYR A 155 -7.21 8.16 -6.20
C TYR A 155 -8.11 7.98 -4.98
N CYS A 156 -8.25 9.00 -4.14
CA CYS A 156 -9.21 9.04 -3.04
C CYS A 156 -9.91 10.42 -3.03
N PRO A 157 -10.68 10.74 -4.09
CA PRO A 157 -11.38 12.01 -4.16
C PRO A 157 -12.50 12.07 -3.12
N SER A 158 -12.81 13.27 -2.66
CA SER A 158 -14.00 13.51 -1.85
C SER A 158 -15.28 13.18 -2.66
N ILE A 159 -16.41 13.06 -1.98
CA ILE A 159 -17.67 12.78 -2.70
C ILE A 159 -18.06 13.94 -3.62
N GLU A 160 -17.75 15.19 -3.26
CA GLU A 160 -17.93 16.36 -4.12
C GLU A 160 -17.11 16.21 -5.41
N ASP A 161 -15.86 15.83 -5.28
CA ASP A 161 -14.99 15.56 -6.44
C ASP A 161 -15.51 14.45 -7.34
N LYS A 162 -16.05 13.37 -6.74
CA LYS A 162 -16.65 12.27 -7.51
C LYS A 162 -17.87 12.74 -8.31
N VAL A 163 -18.76 13.49 -7.66
CA VAL A 163 -20.01 13.99 -8.28
C VAL A 163 -19.73 14.98 -9.41
N VAL A 164 -18.65 15.77 -9.29
CA VAL A 164 -18.26 16.74 -10.32
C VAL A 164 -17.47 16.07 -11.46
N LYS A 165 -16.44 15.29 -11.12
CA LYS A 165 -15.51 14.68 -12.10
C LYS A 165 -16.12 13.49 -12.86
N PHE A 166 -17.08 12.81 -12.26
CA PHE A 166 -17.79 11.66 -12.84
C PHE A 166 -19.30 11.93 -12.90
N ALA A 167 -19.64 13.07 -13.49
CA ALA A 167 -21.03 13.56 -13.53
C ALA A 167 -21.99 12.62 -14.28
N GLU A 168 -21.45 11.74 -15.15
CA GLU A 168 -22.19 10.71 -15.88
C GLU A 168 -22.56 9.50 -15.03
N LYS A 169 -21.97 9.35 -13.82
CA LYS A 169 -22.30 8.27 -12.92
C LYS A 169 -23.56 8.60 -12.13
N GLU A 170 -24.58 7.75 -12.25
CA GLU A 170 -25.85 7.91 -11.53
C GLU A 170 -25.72 7.63 -10.03
N ARG A 171 -24.72 6.80 -9.63
CA ARG A 171 -24.48 6.41 -8.24
C ARG A 171 -23.00 6.09 -7.98
N HIS A 172 -22.59 6.26 -6.73
CA HIS A 172 -21.30 5.84 -6.21
C HIS A 172 -21.50 4.84 -5.06
N GLN A 173 -20.63 3.85 -4.96
CA GLN A 173 -20.63 2.86 -3.88
C GLN A 173 -20.22 3.51 -2.56
N ILE A 174 -20.96 3.15 -1.50
CA ILE A 174 -20.74 3.59 -0.13
C ILE A 174 -20.70 2.36 0.77
N PHE A 175 -19.63 2.23 1.53
CA PHE A 175 -19.46 1.14 2.48
C PHE A 175 -19.72 1.63 3.90
N ILE A 176 -20.53 0.87 4.65
CA ILE A 176 -20.79 1.10 6.06
C ILE A 176 -19.99 0.07 6.84
N GLU A 177 -18.95 0.56 7.51
CA GLU A 177 -17.93 -0.28 8.14
C GLU A 177 -17.87 -0.03 9.65
N PRO A 178 -17.87 -1.06 10.51
CA PRO A 178 -17.73 -0.85 11.94
C PRO A 178 -16.34 -0.32 12.30
N GLU A 179 -16.27 0.73 13.11
CA GLU A 179 -15.00 1.28 13.61
C GLU A 179 -14.33 0.33 14.64
N GLY A 180 -15.10 -0.55 15.24
CA GLY A 180 -14.61 -1.54 16.19
C GLY A 180 -15.73 -2.37 16.80
N LEU A 181 -15.36 -3.47 17.47
CA LEU A 181 -16.31 -4.40 18.07
C LEU A 181 -17.05 -3.85 19.31
N ASN A 182 -16.43 -2.92 20.00
CA ASN A 182 -16.92 -2.37 21.28
C ASN A 182 -17.48 -0.95 21.15
N THR A 183 -17.80 -0.50 19.94
CA THR A 183 -18.38 0.81 19.67
C THR A 183 -19.60 0.71 18.75
N ASN A 184 -20.49 1.71 18.85
CA ASN A 184 -21.59 1.88 17.91
C ASN A 184 -21.22 2.82 16.75
N GLU A 185 -19.97 3.26 16.65
CA GLU A 185 -19.53 4.13 15.55
C GLU A 185 -19.32 3.30 14.27
N MET A 186 -19.94 3.78 13.18
CA MET A 186 -19.77 3.21 11.84
C MET A 186 -19.10 4.24 10.94
N TYR A 187 -18.13 3.78 10.16
CA TYR A 187 -17.43 4.56 9.15
C TYR A 187 -18.21 4.52 7.84
N VAL A 188 -18.44 5.67 7.22
CA VAL A 188 -19.21 5.75 5.97
C VAL A 188 -18.24 5.89 4.78
N GLY A 189 -17.58 4.79 4.46
CA GLY A 189 -16.55 4.70 3.40
C GLY A 189 -17.10 5.15 2.04
N GLY A 190 -16.38 6.06 1.39
CA GLY A 190 -16.78 6.62 0.10
C GLY A 190 -17.44 8.00 0.16
N MET A 191 -17.87 8.46 1.37
CA MET A 191 -18.48 9.75 1.61
C MET A 191 -17.54 10.78 2.25
N SER A 192 -16.24 10.64 2.05
CA SER A 192 -15.27 11.67 2.47
C SER A 192 -15.65 13.03 1.89
N SER A 193 -15.77 14.04 2.73
CA SER A 193 -16.32 15.35 2.37
C SER A 193 -15.74 16.47 3.21
N SER A 194 -15.80 17.68 2.69
CA SER A 194 -15.55 18.91 3.45
C SER A 194 -16.76 19.84 3.49
N MET A 195 -17.93 19.35 3.06
CA MET A 195 -19.19 20.12 3.12
C MET A 195 -19.53 20.53 4.54
N PRO A 196 -20.29 21.65 4.74
CA PRO A 196 -20.75 22.05 6.06
C PRO A 196 -21.70 21.01 6.68
N GLU A 197 -21.81 21.02 7.99
CA GLU A 197 -22.55 20.04 8.79
C GLU A 197 -24.01 19.87 8.33
N ASP A 198 -24.72 20.96 8.07
CA ASP A 198 -26.10 20.95 7.60
C ASP A 198 -26.23 20.19 6.27
N VAL A 199 -25.33 20.45 5.32
CA VAL A 199 -25.30 19.76 4.01
C VAL A 199 -24.93 18.28 4.19
N GLN A 200 -24.03 17.97 5.12
CA GLN A 200 -23.68 16.58 5.44
C GLN A 200 -24.93 15.81 5.91
N TYR A 201 -25.70 16.35 6.85
CA TYR A 201 -26.95 15.72 7.29
C TYR A 201 -27.93 15.50 6.15
N GLU A 202 -28.11 16.49 5.27
CA GLU A 202 -29.01 16.38 4.12
C GLU A 202 -28.56 15.28 3.15
N MET A 203 -27.29 15.27 2.74
CA MET A 203 -26.80 14.29 1.76
C MET A 203 -26.75 12.86 2.32
N TYR A 204 -26.37 12.68 3.60
CA TYR A 204 -26.34 11.35 4.22
C TYR A 204 -27.74 10.74 4.33
N ARG A 205 -28.77 11.54 4.65
CA ARG A 205 -30.18 11.08 4.75
C ARG A 205 -30.81 10.68 3.43
N THR A 206 -30.17 10.96 2.31
CA THR A 206 -30.62 10.47 0.99
C THR A 206 -30.17 9.06 0.67
N LEU A 207 -29.19 8.52 1.42
CA LEU A 207 -28.65 7.18 1.18
C LEU A 207 -29.60 6.12 1.72
N PRO A 208 -29.90 5.06 0.95
CA PRO A 208 -30.73 3.95 1.44
C PRO A 208 -30.16 3.36 2.73
N GLY A 209 -31.02 3.28 3.76
CA GLY A 209 -30.66 2.80 5.10
C GLY A 209 -30.10 3.86 6.04
N LEU A 210 -29.87 5.09 5.58
CA LEU A 210 -29.37 6.21 6.37
C LEU A 210 -30.41 7.34 6.56
N GLU A 211 -31.69 7.11 6.24
CA GLU A 211 -32.73 8.15 6.28
C GLU A 211 -32.89 8.79 7.67
N ASN A 212 -32.62 8.02 8.72
CA ASN A 212 -32.68 8.47 10.13
C ASN A 212 -31.30 8.61 10.79
N VAL A 213 -30.24 8.72 9.99
CA VAL A 213 -28.86 8.71 10.45
C VAL A 213 -28.61 9.80 11.50
N LYS A 214 -27.84 9.42 12.54
CA LYS A 214 -27.26 10.33 13.51
C LYS A 214 -25.76 10.37 13.30
N ILE A 215 -25.25 11.52 12.92
CA ILE A 215 -23.81 11.75 12.79
C ILE A 215 -23.21 11.92 14.20
N VAL A 216 -22.16 11.17 14.49
CA VAL A 216 -21.40 11.23 15.75
C VAL A 216 -20.21 12.16 15.58
N ARG A 217 -19.59 12.15 14.40
CA ARG A 217 -18.50 13.04 14.00
C ARG A 217 -18.67 13.41 12.55
N ASP A 218 -18.54 14.67 12.24
CA ASP A 218 -18.65 15.16 10.87
C ASP A 218 -17.48 14.70 10.01
N ALA A 219 -17.72 14.61 8.71
CA ALA A 219 -16.67 14.54 7.71
C ALA A 219 -15.90 15.86 7.69
N TYR A 220 -14.60 15.80 7.40
CA TYR A 220 -13.76 16.99 7.26
C TYR A 220 -12.64 16.76 6.25
N ALA A 221 -12.18 17.82 5.62
CA ALA A 221 -10.87 17.83 4.99
C ALA A 221 -9.80 18.22 6.02
N ILE A 222 -8.60 17.67 5.88
CA ILE A 222 -7.44 18.06 6.68
C ILE A 222 -6.29 18.40 5.75
N GLU A 223 -5.69 19.57 5.96
CA GLU A 223 -4.45 19.98 5.36
C GLU A 223 -3.30 19.83 6.32
N TYR A 224 -2.15 19.48 5.82
CA TYR A 224 -0.94 19.23 6.62
C TYR A 224 0.32 19.49 5.80
N ASP A 225 1.42 19.78 6.50
CA ASP A 225 2.72 19.94 5.87
C ASP A 225 3.38 18.59 5.60
N CYS A 226 4.03 18.49 4.46
CA CYS A 226 4.84 17.37 4.02
C CYS A 226 6.07 17.88 3.25
N ILE A 227 6.96 16.98 2.84
CA ILE A 227 8.16 17.33 2.10
C ILE A 227 8.07 16.94 0.62
N ASN A 228 8.97 17.50 -0.17
CA ASN A 228 9.35 16.93 -1.45
C ASN A 228 10.35 15.80 -1.21
N ALA A 229 9.93 14.53 -1.41
CA ALA A 229 10.73 13.35 -1.11
C ALA A 229 12.01 13.22 -1.97
N ASN A 230 12.18 14.02 -3.04
CA ASN A 230 13.43 14.09 -3.79
C ASN A 230 14.63 14.57 -2.94
N GLN A 231 14.37 15.14 -1.75
CA GLN A 231 15.38 15.51 -0.77
C GLN A 231 15.95 14.33 0.03
N LEU A 232 15.36 13.13 -0.16
CA LEU A 232 15.78 11.90 0.50
C LEU A 232 16.65 11.04 -0.42
N TYR A 233 17.54 10.27 0.21
CA TYR A 233 18.14 9.10 -0.43
C TYR A 233 17.14 7.92 -0.47
N ALA A 234 17.46 6.89 -1.23
CA ALA A 234 16.67 5.64 -1.23
C ALA A 234 16.64 4.93 0.15
N SER A 235 17.52 5.30 1.08
CA SER A 235 17.49 4.90 2.48
C SER A 235 16.43 5.62 3.32
N LEU A 236 15.75 6.61 2.74
CA LEU A 236 14.86 7.58 3.40
C LEU A 236 15.57 8.53 4.37
N GLU A 237 16.89 8.63 4.30
CA GLU A 237 17.68 9.65 4.99
C GLU A 237 17.68 10.95 4.18
N PHE A 238 17.61 12.09 4.85
CA PHE A 238 17.75 13.40 4.21
C PHE A 238 19.17 13.59 3.64
N LYS A 239 19.25 14.16 2.44
CA LYS A 239 20.54 14.43 1.76
C LYS A 239 21.38 15.49 2.45
N LYS A 240 20.72 16.46 3.11
CA LYS A 240 21.37 17.61 3.75
C LYS A 240 21.61 17.44 5.25
N ILE A 241 20.89 16.53 5.91
CA ILE A 241 20.93 16.36 7.36
C ILE A 241 21.18 14.89 7.67
N HIS A 242 22.36 14.62 8.20
CA HIS A 242 22.81 13.26 8.50
C HIS A 242 22.15 12.73 9.77
N GLY A 243 21.58 11.53 9.69
CA GLY A 243 20.84 10.91 10.79
C GLY A 243 19.38 11.32 10.88
N LEU A 244 18.89 12.20 9.97
CA LEU A 244 17.47 12.50 9.86
C LEU A 244 16.84 11.62 8.78
N PHE A 245 15.80 10.87 9.15
CA PHE A 245 15.02 10.01 8.28
C PHE A 245 13.55 10.40 8.33
N SER A 246 12.79 9.98 7.35
CA SER A 246 11.34 10.20 7.36
C SER A 246 10.55 9.12 6.65
N GLY A 247 9.25 9.04 6.98
CA GLY A 247 8.33 8.07 6.40
C GLY A 247 6.87 8.50 6.42
N GLY A 248 6.05 7.80 5.63
CA GLY A 248 4.62 7.96 5.58
C GLY A 248 4.14 9.22 4.85
N GLN A 249 3.03 9.78 5.31
CA GLN A 249 2.42 10.95 4.67
C GLN A 249 3.33 12.18 4.64
N PHE A 250 4.23 12.29 5.60
CA PHE A 250 5.24 13.35 5.62
C PHE A 250 6.13 13.36 4.37
N ASN A 251 6.39 12.19 3.76
CA ASN A 251 7.12 12.07 2.50
C ASN A 251 6.25 12.32 1.25
N GLY A 252 5.02 12.80 1.43
CA GLY A 252 4.12 13.06 0.32
C GLY A 252 3.46 11.80 -0.27
N SER A 253 3.32 10.72 0.51
CA SER A 253 2.50 9.56 0.16
C SER A 253 1.16 9.61 0.87
N SER A 254 0.22 8.77 0.43
CA SER A 254 -1.07 8.56 1.08
C SER A 254 -1.39 7.07 1.08
N GLY A 255 -1.83 6.55 2.24
CA GLY A 255 -2.16 5.14 2.46
C GLY A 255 -1.42 4.55 3.64
N TYR A 256 -2.09 3.64 4.35
CA TYR A 256 -1.54 3.02 5.56
C TYR A 256 -0.37 2.10 5.25
N GLU A 257 -0.47 1.33 4.19
CA GLU A 257 0.57 0.39 3.75
C GLU A 257 1.82 1.13 3.31
N GLU A 258 1.66 2.22 2.56
CA GLU A 258 2.77 3.09 2.16
C GLU A 258 3.47 3.70 3.36
N ALA A 259 2.71 4.13 4.38
CA ALA A 259 3.26 4.71 5.59
C ALA A 259 4.02 3.67 6.42
N ALA A 260 3.45 2.49 6.61
CA ALA A 260 4.05 1.39 7.36
C ALA A 260 5.39 0.95 6.70
N CYS A 261 5.40 0.77 5.39
CA CYS A 261 6.60 0.39 4.63
C CYS A 261 7.72 1.41 4.76
N GLN A 262 7.40 2.70 4.61
CA GLN A 262 8.41 3.76 4.72
C GLN A 262 8.95 3.88 6.15
N GLY A 263 8.06 3.84 7.16
CA GLY A 263 8.46 3.86 8.56
C GLY A 263 9.39 2.70 8.92
N LEU A 264 9.06 1.49 8.43
CA LEU A 264 9.91 0.30 8.62
C LEU A 264 11.30 0.50 8.00
N ILE A 265 11.39 0.90 6.74
CA ILE A 265 12.69 1.09 6.04
C ILE A 265 13.48 2.23 6.67
N ALA A 266 12.84 3.35 7.01
CA ALA A 266 13.50 4.47 7.69
C ALA A 266 14.08 4.05 9.05
N GLY A 267 13.32 3.29 9.86
CA GLY A 267 13.76 2.75 11.14
C GLY A 267 14.93 1.77 11.01
N ILE A 268 14.85 0.83 10.05
CA ILE A 268 15.96 -0.09 9.75
C ILE A 268 17.21 0.71 9.40
N ASN A 269 17.13 1.67 8.50
CA ASN A 269 18.29 2.40 8.01
C ASN A 269 18.85 3.38 9.04
N ALA A 270 18.02 3.93 9.91
CA ALA A 270 18.49 4.68 11.07
C ALA A 270 19.33 3.78 12.01
N ALA A 271 18.86 2.57 12.29
CA ALA A 271 19.59 1.59 13.08
C ALA A 271 20.90 1.14 12.39
N MET A 272 20.86 0.83 11.08
CA MET A 272 22.05 0.44 10.32
C MET A 272 23.10 1.55 10.33
N LYS A 273 22.70 2.81 10.18
CA LYS A 273 23.60 3.95 10.28
C LYS A 273 24.30 4.03 11.65
N ILE A 274 23.54 3.90 12.75
CA ILE A 274 24.08 3.94 14.11
C ILE A 274 25.07 2.76 14.35
N LEU A 275 24.77 1.60 13.77
CA LEU A 275 25.62 0.40 13.85
C LEU A 275 26.81 0.42 12.89
N GLY A 276 27.00 1.46 12.07
CA GLY A 276 28.05 1.54 11.06
C GLY A 276 27.90 0.50 9.93
N LYS A 277 26.71 0.00 9.70
CA LYS A 277 26.39 -0.98 8.67
C LYS A 277 25.85 -0.31 7.40
N LYS A 278 25.87 -1.05 6.29
CA LYS A 278 25.28 -0.58 5.02
C LYS A 278 23.76 -0.45 5.15
N PRO A 279 23.15 0.56 4.53
CA PRO A 279 21.70 0.71 4.52
C PRO A 279 21.03 -0.42 3.74
N LEU A 280 19.82 -0.78 4.15
CA LEU A 280 18.94 -1.65 3.38
C LEU A 280 18.28 -0.84 2.27
N ILE A 281 18.63 -1.11 1.03
CA ILE A 281 17.99 -0.56 -0.16
C ILE A 281 17.34 -1.71 -0.91
N LEU A 282 16.04 -1.62 -1.11
CA LEU A 282 15.28 -2.61 -1.88
C LEU A 282 15.12 -2.12 -3.32
N ASP A 283 15.49 -3.00 -4.26
CA ASP A 283 15.34 -2.76 -5.69
C ASP A 283 13.86 -2.88 -6.12
N ARG A 284 13.50 -2.19 -7.21
CA ARG A 284 12.16 -2.26 -7.82
C ARG A 284 11.75 -3.67 -8.24
N SER A 285 12.71 -4.56 -8.50
CA SER A 285 12.49 -5.96 -8.84
C SER A 285 12.42 -6.89 -7.62
N GLU A 286 12.70 -6.38 -6.41
CA GLU A 286 12.75 -7.16 -5.17
C GLU A 286 11.53 -6.99 -4.29
N ALA A 287 10.95 -5.79 -4.25
CA ALA A 287 9.79 -5.50 -3.42
C ALA A 287 8.94 -4.34 -3.96
N TYR A 288 7.62 -4.36 -3.68
CA TYR A 288 6.78 -3.17 -3.86
C TYR A 288 7.25 -1.98 -3.03
N ILE A 289 7.86 -2.22 -1.86
CA ILE A 289 8.53 -1.20 -1.04
C ILE A 289 9.64 -0.52 -1.85
N GLY A 290 10.43 -1.27 -2.63
CA GLY A 290 11.45 -0.73 -3.52
C GLY A 290 10.86 0.16 -4.61
N VAL A 291 9.76 -0.26 -5.25
CA VAL A 291 9.03 0.55 -6.24
C VAL A 291 8.52 1.84 -5.62
N LEU A 292 7.89 1.76 -4.44
CA LEU A 292 7.36 2.90 -3.70
C LEU A 292 8.45 3.94 -3.40
N ILE A 293 9.54 3.50 -2.78
CA ILE A 293 10.60 4.42 -2.35
C ILE A 293 11.31 5.04 -3.56
N ASP A 294 11.64 4.22 -4.57
CA ASP A 294 12.26 4.72 -5.79
C ASP A 294 11.39 5.78 -6.48
N ASP A 295 10.08 5.52 -6.64
CA ASP A 295 9.15 6.50 -7.20
C ASP A 295 9.08 7.80 -6.37
N LEU A 296 9.11 7.70 -5.04
CA LEU A 296 9.06 8.87 -4.16
C LEU A 296 10.31 9.75 -4.28
N VAL A 297 11.50 9.13 -4.28
CA VAL A 297 12.77 9.88 -4.22
C VAL A 297 13.30 10.32 -5.58
N THR A 298 12.81 9.72 -6.69
CA THR A 298 13.27 10.03 -8.05
C THR A 298 12.27 10.82 -8.88
N LYS A 299 10.96 10.58 -8.69
CA LYS A 299 9.92 11.22 -9.50
C LYS A 299 9.42 12.50 -8.83
N LYS A 300 9.12 13.53 -9.64
CA LYS A 300 8.48 14.77 -9.16
C LYS A 300 6.99 14.52 -8.93
N ASN A 301 6.61 14.06 -7.74
CA ASN A 301 5.22 13.87 -7.39
C ASN A 301 4.58 15.22 -7.04
N ARG A 302 3.56 15.65 -7.80
CA ARG A 302 2.82 16.89 -7.56
C ARG A 302 1.58 16.70 -6.67
N GLU A 303 1.16 15.47 -6.47
CA GLU A 303 0.00 15.02 -5.70
C GLU A 303 0.41 13.92 -4.72
N PRO A 304 -0.37 13.64 -3.66
CA PRO A 304 -0.07 12.54 -2.75
C PRO A 304 0.08 11.21 -3.50
N TYR A 305 1.23 10.58 -3.34
CA TYR A 305 1.54 9.31 -3.99
C TYR A 305 0.69 8.17 -3.42
N ARG A 306 0.16 7.32 -4.31
CA ARG A 306 -0.47 6.05 -3.98
C ARG A 306 0.23 4.92 -4.72
N MET A 307 0.48 3.82 -4.02
CA MET A 307 1.00 2.60 -4.63
C MET A 307 -0.13 1.89 -5.39
N MET A 308 0.09 1.72 -6.69
CA MET A 308 -0.83 1.02 -7.59
C MET A 308 -0.08 -0.13 -8.26
N THR A 309 -0.76 -1.25 -8.52
CA THR A 309 -0.16 -2.39 -9.22
C THR A 309 0.40 -2.01 -10.59
N SER A 310 -0.19 -1.00 -11.25
CA SER A 310 0.29 -0.45 -12.52
C SER A 310 1.66 0.23 -12.45
N ARG A 311 2.13 0.59 -11.26
CA ARG A 311 3.44 1.22 -11.06
C ARG A 311 4.59 0.22 -11.00
N ALA A 312 4.29 -1.07 -10.79
CA ALA A 312 5.28 -2.13 -10.71
C ALA A 312 5.44 -2.83 -12.06
N GLU A 313 6.66 -2.84 -12.58
CA GLU A 313 7.02 -3.46 -13.85
C GLU A 313 7.07 -4.99 -13.75
N TYR A 314 7.41 -5.53 -12.56
CA TYR A 314 7.70 -6.94 -12.34
C TYR A 314 6.67 -7.65 -11.47
N ARG A 315 5.37 -7.47 -11.76
CA ARG A 315 4.27 -7.95 -10.90
C ARG A 315 4.27 -9.46 -10.65
N LEU A 316 4.73 -10.26 -11.60
CA LEU A 316 4.83 -11.71 -11.41
C LEU A 316 5.98 -12.13 -10.48
N LEU A 317 6.99 -11.28 -10.31
CA LEU A 317 8.04 -11.49 -9.33
C LEU A 317 7.62 -11.01 -7.94
N LEU A 318 6.87 -9.89 -7.88
CA LEU A 318 6.51 -9.19 -6.66
C LEU A 318 5.12 -9.61 -6.13
N ARG A 319 4.90 -10.91 -5.96
CA ARG A 319 3.64 -11.41 -5.43
C ARG A 319 3.62 -11.39 -3.90
N GLN A 320 2.42 -11.30 -3.33
CA GLN A 320 2.20 -11.40 -1.89
C GLN A 320 2.60 -12.80 -1.38
N ASP A 321 2.20 -13.83 -2.10
CA ASP A 321 2.40 -15.24 -1.76
C ASP A 321 3.88 -15.68 -1.68
N ASN A 322 4.80 -14.95 -2.30
CA ASN A 322 6.24 -15.27 -2.29
C ASN A 322 7.10 -14.21 -1.57
N ALA A 323 6.50 -13.33 -0.78
CA ALA A 323 7.25 -12.25 -0.12
C ALA A 323 8.27 -12.79 0.89
N ASP A 324 7.96 -13.89 1.57
CA ASP A 324 8.87 -14.58 2.48
C ASP A 324 10.12 -15.10 1.74
N LEU A 325 9.96 -15.73 0.58
CA LEU A 325 11.05 -16.27 -0.23
C LEU A 325 11.99 -15.17 -0.77
N ARG A 326 11.48 -13.94 -0.95
CA ARG A 326 12.27 -12.81 -1.47
C ARG A 326 12.95 -11.97 -0.39
N LEU A 327 12.31 -11.81 0.78
CA LEU A 327 12.69 -10.77 1.74
C LEU A 327 13.20 -11.30 3.08
N THR A 328 12.96 -12.58 3.43
CA THR A 328 13.39 -13.11 4.74
C THR A 328 14.90 -13.07 4.94
N GLU A 329 15.69 -13.37 3.91
CA GLU A 329 17.15 -13.29 3.98
C GLU A 329 17.61 -11.86 4.31
N LYS A 330 17.06 -10.85 3.61
CA LYS A 330 17.37 -9.44 3.88
C LYS A 330 16.93 -9.00 5.28
N GLY A 331 15.77 -9.49 5.74
CA GLY A 331 15.30 -9.25 7.11
C GLY A 331 16.21 -9.87 8.16
N TYR A 332 16.78 -11.05 7.88
CA TYR A 332 17.77 -11.71 8.75
C TYR A 332 19.10 -10.94 8.77
N GLU A 333 19.61 -10.51 7.63
CA GLU A 333 20.86 -9.72 7.52
C GLU A 333 20.81 -8.42 8.34
N VAL A 334 19.67 -7.74 8.37
CA VAL A 334 19.48 -6.52 9.17
C VAL A 334 19.07 -6.79 10.63
N GLY A 335 18.90 -8.05 11.01
CA GLY A 335 18.64 -8.46 12.39
C GLY A 335 17.17 -8.41 12.84
N LEU A 336 16.22 -8.31 11.92
CA LEU A 336 14.77 -8.30 12.23
C LEU A 336 14.14 -9.69 12.23
N ILE A 337 14.73 -10.66 11.54
CA ILE A 337 14.24 -12.02 11.42
C ILE A 337 15.10 -12.94 12.27
N SER A 338 14.45 -13.82 13.07
CA SER A 338 15.17 -14.83 13.85
C SER A 338 15.82 -15.89 12.95
N LYS A 339 16.86 -16.54 13.47
CA LYS A 339 17.53 -17.63 12.75
C LYS A 339 16.58 -18.78 12.45
N GLU A 340 15.70 -19.12 13.38
CA GLU A 340 14.71 -20.19 13.19
C GLU A 340 13.80 -19.92 12.00
N ARG A 341 13.29 -18.70 11.90
CA ARG A 341 12.43 -18.27 10.77
C ARG A 341 13.23 -18.27 9.46
N TYR A 342 14.44 -17.80 9.47
CA TYR A 342 15.32 -17.83 8.30
C TYR A 342 15.56 -19.27 7.82
N ASP A 343 15.94 -20.18 8.75
CA ASP A 343 16.18 -21.59 8.44
C ASP A 343 14.91 -22.28 7.91
N TYR A 344 13.73 -21.93 8.47
CA TYR A 344 12.43 -22.42 7.98
C TYR A 344 12.21 -22.04 6.51
N VAL A 345 12.43 -20.76 6.15
CA VAL A 345 12.20 -20.28 4.77
C VAL A 345 13.24 -20.88 3.81
N CYS A 346 14.50 -21.04 4.24
CA CYS A 346 15.52 -21.74 3.45
C CYS A 346 15.09 -23.19 3.15
N LYS A 347 14.58 -23.91 4.14
CA LYS A 347 14.09 -25.27 3.97
C LYS A 347 12.85 -25.33 3.06
N LYS A 348 11.91 -24.38 3.20
CA LYS A 348 10.75 -24.23 2.31
C LYS A 348 11.19 -24.06 0.85
N LYS A 349 12.16 -23.19 0.58
CA LYS A 349 12.73 -22.98 -0.74
C LYS A 349 13.37 -24.25 -1.31
N GLU A 350 14.17 -24.94 -0.51
CA GLU A 350 14.77 -26.23 -0.88
C GLU A 350 13.73 -27.29 -1.23
N LEU A 351 12.62 -27.37 -0.47
CA LEU A 351 11.52 -28.30 -0.73
C LEU A 351 10.79 -27.96 -2.05
N ILE A 352 10.56 -26.68 -2.33
CA ILE A 352 9.97 -26.22 -3.59
C ILE A 352 10.85 -26.63 -4.77
N ASP A 353 12.15 -26.32 -4.71
CA ASP A 353 13.09 -26.60 -5.79
C ASP A 353 13.20 -28.11 -6.07
N LYS A 354 13.34 -28.92 -5.01
CA LYS A 354 13.39 -30.40 -5.12
C LYS A 354 12.11 -30.98 -5.73
N GLU A 355 10.98 -30.46 -5.33
CA GLU A 355 9.71 -30.97 -5.83
C GLU A 355 9.44 -30.58 -7.29
N ILE A 356 9.80 -29.37 -7.70
CA ILE A 356 9.75 -28.96 -9.10
C ILE A 356 10.67 -29.84 -9.93
N GLU A 357 11.89 -30.10 -9.46
CA GLU A 357 12.81 -31.01 -10.13
C GLU A 357 12.23 -32.44 -10.24
N ARG A 358 11.66 -32.97 -9.17
CA ARG A 358 11.03 -34.31 -9.17
C ARG A 358 9.93 -34.41 -10.22
N VAL A 359 8.96 -33.48 -10.22
CA VAL A 359 7.81 -33.55 -11.15
C VAL A 359 8.20 -33.30 -12.59
N SER A 360 9.31 -32.62 -12.85
CA SER A 360 9.85 -32.39 -14.21
C SER A 360 10.47 -33.66 -14.81
N HIS A 361 10.96 -34.60 -13.98
CA HIS A 361 11.60 -35.82 -14.42
C HIS A 361 10.70 -37.06 -14.31
N VAL A 362 9.61 -37.01 -13.56
CA VAL A 362 8.71 -38.14 -13.42
C VAL A 362 7.73 -38.24 -14.58
N ASN A 363 7.94 -39.22 -15.43
CA ASN A 363 7.05 -39.53 -16.54
C ASN A 363 5.78 -40.24 -16.06
N ILE A 364 4.68 -39.87 -16.68
CA ILE A 364 3.37 -40.50 -16.49
C ILE A 364 2.84 -41.00 -17.81
N GLY A 365 2.41 -42.28 -17.85
CA GLY A 365 1.84 -42.86 -19.04
C GLY A 365 0.33 -42.65 -19.16
N ALA A 366 -0.25 -43.04 -20.29
CA ALA A 366 -1.70 -42.98 -20.56
C ALA A 366 -2.47 -44.14 -19.88
N ARG A 367 -2.23 -44.37 -18.56
CA ARG A 367 -2.90 -45.38 -17.75
C ARG A 367 -4.36 -45.03 -17.51
N ALA A 368 -5.19 -46.03 -17.18
CA ALA A 368 -6.63 -45.83 -16.92
C ALA A 368 -6.91 -44.81 -15.81
N ASP A 369 -6.18 -44.91 -14.70
CA ASP A 369 -6.30 -44.01 -13.54
C ASP A 369 -5.96 -42.56 -13.91
N VAL A 370 -4.98 -42.36 -14.77
CA VAL A 370 -4.57 -41.04 -15.28
C VAL A 370 -5.66 -40.46 -16.19
N GLN A 371 -6.18 -41.27 -17.14
CA GLN A 371 -7.24 -40.83 -18.05
C GLN A 371 -8.53 -40.47 -17.29
N GLU A 372 -8.86 -41.21 -16.22
CA GLU A 372 -10.01 -40.92 -15.35
C GLU A 372 -9.88 -39.55 -14.70
N ILE A 373 -8.71 -39.20 -14.15
CA ILE A 373 -8.43 -37.88 -13.56
C ILE A 373 -8.52 -36.78 -14.64
N LEU A 374 -7.95 -37.02 -15.82
CA LEU A 374 -8.03 -36.04 -16.92
C LEU A 374 -9.48 -35.77 -17.31
N LYS A 375 -10.30 -36.81 -17.47
CA LYS A 375 -11.74 -36.69 -17.76
C LYS A 375 -12.49 -35.95 -16.66
N LYS A 376 -12.21 -36.25 -15.39
CA LYS A 376 -12.84 -35.60 -14.23
C LYS A 376 -12.68 -34.08 -14.27
N TYR A 377 -11.53 -33.59 -14.75
CA TYR A 377 -11.23 -32.16 -14.81
C TYR A 377 -11.35 -31.58 -16.24
N ASN A 378 -12.01 -32.27 -17.16
CA ASN A 378 -12.21 -31.86 -18.56
C ASN A 378 -10.90 -31.55 -19.29
N SER A 379 -9.82 -32.27 -18.96
CA SER A 379 -8.53 -32.16 -19.61
C SER A 379 -8.40 -33.16 -20.77
N ILE A 380 -7.63 -32.81 -21.78
CA ILE A 380 -7.39 -33.68 -22.96
C ILE A 380 -6.68 -34.97 -22.50
N GLU A 381 -7.20 -36.12 -22.91
CA GLU A 381 -6.61 -37.43 -22.67
C GLU A 381 -5.21 -37.55 -23.25
N LEU A 382 -4.35 -38.34 -22.61
CA LEU A 382 -3.00 -38.59 -23.10
C LEU A 382 -3.02 -39.67 -24.18
N SER A 383 -2.38 -39.38 -25.29
CA SER A 383 -2.04 -40.39 -26.33
C SER A 383 -0.68 -41.05 -26.08
N ASN A 384 0.25 -40.29 -25.47
CA ASN A 384 1.61 -40.70 -25.17
C ASN A 384 1.96 -40.32 -23.73
N GLY A 385 3.10 -40.85 -23.23
CA GLY A 385 3.65 -40.43 -21.93
C GLY A 385 4.06 -38.97 -21.94
N THR A 386 3.91 -38.30 -20.79
CA THR A 386 4.29 -36.93 -20.55
C THR A 386 4.88 -36.79 -19.14
N THR A 387 5.46 -35.66 -18.79
CA THR A 387 5.89 -35.39 -17.41
C THR A 387 4.73 -34.90 -16.55
N ARG A 388 4.84 -35.05 -15.24
CA ARG A 388 3.85 -34.45 -14.31
C ARG A 388 3.85 -32.93 -14.40
N GLU A 389 5.00 -32.31 -14.60
CA GLU A 389 5.14 -30.87 -14.81
C GLU A 389 4.29 -30.38 -15.98
N GLU A 390 4.31 -31.08 -17.13
CA GLU A 390 3.51 -30.72 -18.30
C GLU A 390 2.00 -30.84 -18.02
N LEU A 391 1.57 -31.79 -17.21
CA LEU A 391 0.17 -31.87 -16.77
C LEU A 391 -0.21 -30.70 -15.84
N ILE A 392 0.66 -30.34 -14.88
CA ILE A 392 0.41 -29.20 -13.99
C ILE A 392 0.31 -27.89 -14.78
N ARG A 393 1.02 -27.76 -15.88
CA ARG A 393 0.95 -26.56 -16.76
C ARG A 393 -0.39 -26.35 -17.43
N ARG A 394 -1.22 -27.37 -17.54
CA ARG A 394 -2.55 -27.24 -18.17
C ARG A 394 -3.46 -26.39 -17.30
N PRO A 395 -4.28 -25.48 -17.91
CA PRO A 395 -5.14 -24.56 -17.13
C PRO A 395 -6.08 -25.24 -16.15
N GLU A 396 -6.68 -26.35 -16.57
CA GLU A 396 -7.67 -27.10 -15.82
C GLU A 396 -7.11 -28.01 -14.73
N LEU A 397 -5.79 -28.28 -14.75
CA LEU A 397 -5.09 -29.10 -13.76
C LEU A 397 -4.22 -28.26 -12.85
N ASP A 398 -3.85 -28.81 -11.72
CA ASP A 398 -2.90 -28.23 -10.77
C ASP A 398 -2.18 -29.35 -10.00
N TYR A 399 -1.21 -28.94 -9.18
CA TYR A 399 -0.42 -29.86 -8.38
C TYR A 399 -1.28 -30.74 -7.45
N ASP A 400 -2.35 -30.19 -6.85
CA ASP A 400 -3.21 -30.90 -5.92
C ASP A 400 -4.19 -31.84 -6.62
N LYS A 401 -4.72 -31.48 -7.78
CA LYS A 401 -5.60 -32.34 -8.58
C LYS A 401 -4.92 -33.60 -9.08
N LEU A 402 -3.61 -33.59 -9.22
CA LEU A 402 -2.82 -34.74 -9.64
C LEU A 402 -2.40 -35.65 -8.45
N ALA A 403 -2.72 -35.29 -7.21
CA ALA A 403 -2.37 -36.07 -6.02
C ALA A 403 -2.79 -37.56 -6.09
N PRO A 404 -4.00 -37.92 -6.59
CA PRO A 404 -4.43 -39.34 -6.62
C PRO A 404 -3.57 -40.25 -7.53
N ILE A 405 -2.87 -39.66 -8.49
CA ILE A 405 -1.99 -40.37 -9.44
C ILE A 405 -0.50 -40.18 -9.16
N ASP A 406 -0.16 -39.61 -7.99
CA ASP A 406 1.20 -39.38 -7.52
C ASP A 406 1.45 -40.00 -6.12
N PRO A 407 1.65 -41.33 -6.05
CA PRO A 407 1.83 -42.01 -4.78
C PRO A 407 3.13 -41.60 -4.04
N ASP A 408 4.13 -41.13 -4.76
CA ASP A 408 5.43 -40.67 -4.22
C ASP A 408 5.43 -39.20 -3.84
N ARG A 409 4.27 -38.55 -3.84
CA ARG A 409 4.13 -37.15 -3.52
C ARG A 409 4.50 -36.87 -2.07
N PRO A 410 5.42 -35.91 -1.80
CA PRO A 410 5.76 -35.53 -0.44
C PRO A 410 4.61 -34.81 0.26
N LYS A 411 4.55 -34.90 1.58
CA LYS A 411 3.65 -34.08 2.42
C LYS A 411 4.25 -32.69 2.55
N LEU A 412 3.61 -31.72 1.91
CA LEU A 412 4.02 -30.32 1.91
C LEU A 412 2.89 -29.44 2.46
N SER A 413 3.25 -28.31 3.06
CA SER A 413 2.29 -27.29 3.49
C SER A 413 1.55 -26.67 2.30
N ASP A 414 0.36 -26.12 2.54
CA ASP A 414 -0.49 -25.52 1.51
C ASP A 414 0.25 -24.42 0.73
N ASP A 415 0.93 -23.53 1.45
CA ASP A 415 1.70 -22.44 0.87
C ASP A 415 2.88 -22.93 0.01
N THR A 416 3.53 -24.02 0.39
CA THR A 416 4.59 -24.66 -0.40
C THR A 416 4.02 -25.26 -1.70
N ARG A 417 2.86 -25.95 -1.62
CA ARG A 417 2.20 -26.52 -2.80
C ARG A 417 1.71 -25.44 -3.76
N GLU A 418 1.19 -24.35 -3.21
CA GLU A 418 0.78 -23.20 -4.01
C GLU A 418 1.97 -22.59 -4.79
N GLN A 419 3.14 -22.43 -4.14
CA GLN A 419 4.34 -21.93 -4.81
C GLN A 419 4.81 -22.87 -5.94
N ILE A 420 4.80 -24.19 -5.72
CA ILE A 420 5.14 -25.18 -6.76
C ILE A 420 4.22 -25.02 -7.96
N ASN A 421 2.90 -24.95 -7.71
CA ASN A 421 1.91 -24.79 -8.78
C ASN A 421 2.13 -23.49 -9.57
N ILE A 422 2.34 -22.36 -8.90
CA ILE A 422 2.56 -21.06 -9.52
C ILE A 422 3.85 -21.06 -10.33
N LEU A 423 4.95 -21.54 -9.77
CA LEU A 423 6.26 -21.56 -10.43
C LEU A 423 6.25 -22.41 -11.69
N ILE A 424 5.54 -23.54 -11.70
CA ILE A 424 5.40 -24.39 -12.87
C ILE A 424 4.52 -23.72 -13.93
N LYS A 425 3.32 -23.23 -13.56
CA LYS A 425 2.37 -22.63 -14.50
C LYS A 425 2.90 -21.37 -15.16
N TYR A 426 3.60 -20.54 -14.42
CA TYR A 426 4.09 -19.24 -14.89
C TYR A 426 5.59 -19.23 -15.22
N ALA A 427 6.26 -20.38 -15.27
CA ALA A 427 7.70 -20.52 -15.48
C ALA A 427 8.23 -19.66 -16.65
N GLY A 428 7.56 -19.72 -17.82
CA GLY A 428 7.95 -18.95 -19.01
C GLY A 428 7.86 -17.44 -18.83
N TYR A 429 6.80 -16.96 -18.16
CA TYR A 429 6.61 -15.53 -17.88
C TYR A 429 7.60 -15.03 -16.83
N ILE A 430 7.82 -15.80 -15.76
CA ILE A 430 8.77 -15.48 -14.68
C ILE A 430 10.19 -15.41 -15.28
N SER A 431 10.60 -16.40 -16.09
CA SER A 431 11.91 -16.40 -16.74
C SER A 431 12.11 -15.17 -17.64
N ARG A 432 11.08 -14.74 -18.36
CA ARG A 432 11.12 -13.53 -19.19
C ARG A 432 11.33 -12.28 -18.34
N GLN A 433 10.59 -12.14 -17.22
CA GLN A 433 10.78 -11.00 -16.32
C GLN A 433 12.17 -10.98 -15.67
N ILE A 434 12.71 -12.13 -15.25
CA ILE A 434 14.07 -12.22 -14.70
C ILE A 434 15.11 -11.76 -15.74
N LYS A 435 14.95 -12.15 -17.01
CA LYS A 435 15.83 -11.67 -18.11
C LYS A 435 15.71 -10.15 -18.29
N GLN A 436 14.52 -9.59 -18.23
CA GLN A 436 14.31 -8.14 -18.29
C GLN A 436 15.00 -7.42 -17.12
N VAL A 437 14.83 -7.88 -15.90
CA VAL A 437 15.52 -7.34 -14.70
C VAL A 437 17.03 -7.35 -14.93
N SER A 438 17.59 -8.49 -15.36
CA SER A 438 19.02 -8.62 -15.60
C SER A 438 19.53 -7.67 -16.69
N HIS A 439 18.73 -7.44 -17.71
CA HIS A 439 19.04 -6.48 -18.78
C HIS A 439 19.04 -5.05 -18.27
N PHE A 440 18.00 -4.62 -17.53
CA PHE A 440 17.92 -3.26 -16.97
C PHE A 440 19.02 -3.00 -15.95
N LYS A 441 19.33 -3.95 -15.05
CA LYS A 441 20.46 -3.83 -14.12
C LYS A 441 21.81 -3.64 -14.81
N LYS A 442 21.98 -4.18 -16.04
CA LYS A 442 23.18 -3.91 -16.85
C LYS A 442 23.17 -2.50 -17.44
N LEU A 443 22.00 -2.02 -17.89
CA LEU A 443 21.86 -0.67 -18.43
C LEU A 443 22.09 0.41 -17.36
N GLU A 444 21.58 0.23 -16.14
CA GLU A 444 21.78 1.16 -15.01
C GLU A 444 23.25 1.34 -14.62
N LYS A 445 24.09 0.33 -14.86
CA LYS A 445 25.54 0.38 -14.61
C LYS A 445 26.31 1.07 -15.75
N LYS A 446 25.65 1.38 -16.87
CA LYS A 446 26.31 2.02 -18.02
C LYS A 446 26.45 3.50 -17.76
N LEU A 447 27.70 3.94 -17.63
CA LEU A 447 28.03 5.35 -17.48
C LEU A 447 27.80 6.09 -18.80
N LEU A 448 27.16 7.26 -18.71
CA LEU A 448 27.10 8.20 -19.81
C LEU A 448 28.44 8.92 -19.94
N PRO A 449 28.90 9.26 -21.16
CA PRO A 449 30.03 10.13 -21.35
C PRO A 449 29.83 11.45 -20.59
N THR A 450 30.89 12.04 -20.05
CA THR A 450 30.82 13.28 -19.26
C THR A 450 30.41 14.49 -20.10
N ASP A 451 30.58 14.44 -21.40
CA ASP A 451 30.23 15.42 -22.42
C ASP A 451 28.87 15.16 -23.08
N PHE A 452 28.09 14.19 -22.57
CA PHE A 452 26.79 13.85 -23.13
C PHE A 452 25.75 14.93 -22.79
N ASP A 453 25.26 15.62 -23.83
CA ASP A 453 24.23 16.64 -23.67
C ASP A 453 22.83 16.02 -23.58
N LEU A 454 22.29 15.97 -22.36
CA LEU A 454 20.95 15.45 -22.08
C LEU A 454 19.83 16.31 -22.68
N SER A 455 20.10 17.58 -23.03
CA SER A 455 19.08 18.44 -23.66
C SER A 455 18.70 17.99 -25.06
N LEU A 456 19.59 17.27 -25.74
CA LEU A 456 19.37 16.76 -27.08
C LEU A 456 18.44 15.53 -27.13
N ILE A 457 18.17 14.88 -26.01
CA ILE A 457 17.29 13.68 -25.95
C ILE A 457 15.84 14.04 -26.33
N HIS A 458 15.39 15.27 -26.06
CA HIS A 458 14.03 15.71 -26.36
C HIS A 458 13.83 16.19 -27.81
N ILE A 459 14.89 16.33 -28.59
CA ILE A 459 14.83 16.85 -29.96
C ILE A 459 14.54 15.75 -31.00
N SER A 460 14.68 14.47 -30.62
CA SER A 460 14.62 13.35 -31.56
C SER A 460 13.57 12.28 -31.23
N GLU A 461 12.47 12.62 -30.56
CA GLU A 461 11.34 11.67 -30.51
C GLU A 461 10.73 11.56 -31.91
N PRO A 462 10.83 10.38 -32.55
CA PRO A 462 10.05 10.14 -33.76
C PRO A 462 8.59 10.14 -33.36
N THR A 463 7.81 11.08 -33.88
CA THR A 463 6.36 11.00 -33.89
C THR A 463 5.96 9.63 -34.44
N ARG A 464 5.54 8.71 -33.57
CA ARG A 464 4.89 7.49 -34.04
C ARG A 464 3.58 7.90 -34.69
N PRO A 465 3.33 7.59 -35.97
CA PRO A 465 2.00 7.72 -36.51
C PRO A 465 1.07 6.77 -35.76
N TYR A 466 -0.12 7.25 -35.43
CA TYR A 466 -1.19 6.51 -34.76
C TYR A 466 -1.63 5.31 -35.60
#